data_ca9caef7bf4e555f1b2d944cf3b80b87
#
_entry.id   ca9caef7bf4e555f1b2d944cf3b80b87
#
_cell.length_a   1.000
_cell.length_b   1.000
_cell.length_c   1.000
_cell.angle_alpha   90.00
_cell.angle_beta   90.00
_cell.angle_gamma   90.00
#
_symmetry.space_group_name_H-M   'P 1'
#
loop_
_entity.id
_entity.type
_entity.pdbx_description
1 polymer ?
#
loop_
_entity_poly.entity_id
_entity_poly.type
_entity_poly.pdbx_seq_one_letter_code
_entity_poly.pdbx_strand_id
1 'polypeptide(L)'
;MQYRQNEVPLADLAAEHVYLQVNGRRLHCVVAGEGRPVLLIPGWPQTWYTWRHVMQALAAAGFQAIAVDPPGIGDSDKPAGGYDTGSVGAALHTMMAQLSHERYQLVGHDIGMWIGYAMASDFPQAVERLVLTEAVIPGLAPPPPIFVAPEENIFLWHFMFNQLADLPETLTQGREREYLGYIFNRWSYRRDRVAAEVYIAAYSAPGGLRAGFDYYRAIPETVRQNRLRAATPLTMPVLTVGAEHATGDAPLTTLQGNAHDLRGETVAGCGHFITEECHEEFIALITSFLAGEPYAA
;
A
#
# COMPACT_ATOMS: atom_id res chain seq x y z
N MET A 1 -5.22 10.55 -25.08
CA MET A 1 -5.84 9.25 -24.79
C MET A 1 -5.98 9.19 -23.28
N GLN A 2 -7.21 9.21 -22.74
CA GLN A 2 -7.42 9.08 -21.31
C GLN A 2 -7.35 7.59 -21.00
N TYR A 3 -6.26 7.12 -20.39
CA TYR A 3 -6.17 5.77 -19.86
C TYR A 3 -7.12 5.66 -18.68
N ARG A 4 -8.19 4.89 -18.83
CA ARG A 4 -8.95 4.43 -17.67
C ARG A 4 -8.26 3.19 -17.14
N GLN A 5 -8.06 3.13 -15.83
CA GLN A 5 -7.41 2.03 -15.10
C GLN A 5 -8.01 0.66 -15.45
N ASN A 6 -9.32 0.62 -15.75
CA ASN A 6 -10.08 -0.59 -16.14
C ASN A 6 -9.90 -1.00 -17.61
N GLU A 7 -9.24 -0.16 -18.43
CA GLU A 7 -9.00 -0.42 -19.86
C GLU A 7 -7.58 -0.92 -20.16
N VAL A 8 -6.73 -1.01 -19.11
CA VAL A 8 -5.37 -1.54 -19.26
C VAL A 8 -5.46 -3.07 -19.22
N PRO A 9 -5.11 -3.76 -20.33
CA PRO A 9 -5.18 -5.20 -20.37
C PRO A 9 -4.28 -5.80 -19.27
N LEU A 10 -4.84 -6.63 -18.42
CA LEU A 10 -4.08 -7.58 -17.61
C LEU A 10 -3.71 -8.71 -18.57
N ALA A 11 -2.57 -8.62 -19.24
CA ALA A 11 -2.16 -9.59 -20.22
C ALA A 11 -2.27 -11.01 -19.65
N ASP A 12 -3.18 -11.82 -20.19
CA ASP A 12 -3.42 -13.21 -19.85
C ASP A 12 -3.95 -13.55 -18.43
N LEU A 13 -4.26 -12.54 -17.57
CA LEU A 13 -4.85 -12.76 -16.26
C LEU A 13 -6.39 -12.67 -16.35
N ALA A 14 -7.08 -13.79 -16.08
CA ALA A 14 -8.52 -13.77 -15.85
C ALA A 14 -8.79 -13.09 -14.50
N ALA A 15 -9.12 -11.80 -14.54
CA ALA A 15 -9.38 -11.00 -13.36
C ALA A 15 -10.74 -10.31 -13.47
N GLU A 16 -11.44 -10.20 -12.34
CA GLU A 16 -12.76 -9.59 -12.23
C GLU A 16 -12.69 -8.30 -11.43
N HIS A 17 -13.27 -7.22 -11.99
CA HIS A 17 -13.48 -5.96 -11.29
C HIS A 17 -14.75 -6.05 -10.44
N VAL A 18 -14.60 -5.93 -9.13
CA VAL A 18 -15.67 -6.06 -8.16
C VAL A 18 -15.91 -4.71 -7.46
N TYR A 19 -17.18 -4.31 -7.37
CA TYR A 19 -17.61 -3.09 -6.68
C TYR A 19 -18.56 -3.46 -5.54
N LEU A 20 -18.21 -3.07 -4.32
CA LEU A 20 -18.94 -3.41 -3.10
C LEU A 20 -19.39 -2.16 -2.37
N GLN A 21 -20.58 -2.22 -1.76
CA GLN A 21 -21.06 -1.15 -0.88
C GLN A 21 -20.65 -1.47 0.56
N VAL A 22 -19.67 -0.74 1.06
CA VAL A 22 -19.14 -0.90 2.41
C VAL A 22 -19.43 0.35 3.21
N ASN A 23 -20.24 0.24 4.25
CA ASN A 23 -20.62 1.36 5.13
C ASN A 23 -21.12 2.61 4.35
N GLY A 24 -21.92 2.38 3.28
CA GLY A 24 -22.46 3.46 2.45
C GLY A 24 -21.49 4.07 1.45
N ARG A 25 -20.33 3.45 1.23
CA ARG A 25 -19.30 3.87 0.26
C ARG A 25 -19.03 2.74 -0.72
N ARG A 26 -18.85 3.07 -1.99
CA ARG A 26 -18.43 2.10 -3.00
C ARG A 26 -16.93 1.88 -2.90
N LEU A 27 -16.51 0.64 -2.69
CA LEU A 27 -15.14 0.20 -2.81
C LEU A 27 -14.96 -0.64 -4.06
N HIS A 28 -13.81 -0.50 -4.70
CA HIS A 28 -13.38 -1.24 -5.86
C HIS A 28 -12.24 -2.19 -5.48
N CYS A 29 -12.29 -3.40 -5.98
CA CYS A 29 -11.16 -4.31 -5.98
C CYS A 29 -11.12 -5.15 -7.26
N VAL A 30 -9.98 -5.73 -7.54
CA VAL A 30 -9.77 -6.67 -8.64
C VAL A 30 -9.41 -8.02 -8.04
N VAL A 31 -10.13 -9.06 -8.46
CA VAL A 31 -9.99 -10.42 -7.94
C VAL A 31 -9.46 -11.33 -9.04
N ALA A 32 -8.45 -12.15 -8.74
CA ALA A 32 -7.87 -13.12 -9.66
C ALA A 32 -7.45 -14.39 -8.94
N GLY A 33 -7.62 -15.53 -9.60
CA GLY A 33 -7.29 -16.85 -9.05
C GLY A 33 -8.30 -17.36 -8.04
N GLU A 34 -8.01 -18.55 -7.51
CA GLU A 34 -8.82 -19.25 -6.51
C GLU A 34 -7.90 -19.78 -5.40
N GLY A 35 -8.46 -20.06 -4.21
CA GLY A 35 -7.72 -20.62 -3.08
C GLY A 35 -7.63 -19.68 -1.88
N ARG A 36 -6.51 -19.68 -1.16
CA ARG A 36 -6.34 -18.84 0.05
C ARG A 36 -6.34 -17.38 -0.33
N PRO A 37 -7.20 -16.53 0.30
CA PRO A 37 -7.31 -15.12 -0.05
C PRO A 37 -6.10 -14.31 0.43
N VAL A 38 -5.59 -13.45 -0.46
CA VAL A 38 -4.52 -12.49 -0.17
C VAL A 38 -5.02 -11.09 -0.54
N LEU A 39 -5.20 -10.24 0.46
CA LEU A 39 -5.53 -8.84 0.27
C LEU A 39 -4.25 -8.05 -0.04
N LEU A 40 -4.26 -7.31 -1.16
CA LEU A 40 -3.15 -6.51 -1.65
C LEU A 40 -3.53 -5.03 -1.58
N ILE A 41 -2.87 -4.26 -0.69
CA ILE A 41 -3.18 -2.85 -0.43
C ILE A 41 -2.06 -1.98 -1.01
N PRO A 42 -2.37 -1.14 -2.01
CA PRO A 42 -1.37 -0.28 -2.65
C PRO A 42 -0.98 0.89 -1.77
N GLY A 43 0.11 1.56 -2.15
CA GLY A 43 0.56 2.81 -1.60
C GLY A 43 0.16 4.05 -2.41
N TRP A 44 0.46 5.22 -1.86
CA TRP A 44 0.34 6.48 -2.57
C TRP A 44 1.63 6.76 -3.37
N PRO A 45 1.57 7.25 -4.61
CA PRO A 45 0.38 7.58 -5.38
C PRO A 45 0.03 6.49 -6.42
N GLN A 46 -0.06 5.25 -5.99
CA GLN A 46 -0.44 4.13 -6.83
C GLN A 46 -1.91 3.71 -6.62
N THR A 47 -2.36 2.68 -7.33
CA THR A 47 -3.70 2.08 -7.27
C THR A 47 -3.56 0.56 -7.24
N TRP A 48 -4.66 -0.19 -7.23
CA TRP A 48 -4.65 -1.65 -7.37
C TRP A 48 -3.72 -2.15 -8.49
N TYR A 49 -3.51 -1.36 -9.54
CA TYR A 49 -2.76 -1.74 -10.74
C TYR A 49 -1.27 -2.05 -10.48
N THR A 50 -0.71 -1.54 -9.38
CA THR A 50 0.66 -1.86 -8.95
C THR A 50 0.84 -3.36 -8.71
N TRP A 51 -0.23 -4.06 -8.37
CA TRP A 51 -0.25 -5.47 -8.04
C TRP A 51 -0.39 -6.41 -9.24
N ARG A 52 -0.52 -5.91 -10.48
CA ARG A 52 -0.82 -6.72 -11.67
C ARG A 52 0.11 -7.92 -11.87
N HIS A 53 1.42 -7.75 -11.64
CA HIS A 53 2.40 -8.83 -11.75
C HIS A 53 2.30 -9.80 -10.55
N VAL A 54 2.13 -9.27 -9.36
CA VAL A 54 1.95 -10.05 -8.12
C VAL A 54 0.67 -10.88 -8.17
N MET A 55 -0.44 -10.32 -8.64
CA MET A 55 -1.72 -11.03 -8.77
C MET A 55 -1.60 -12.23 -9.70
N GLN A 56 -0.93 -12.07 -10.84
CA GLN A 56 -0.72 -13.16 -11.80
C GLN A 56 0.07 -14.31 -11.17
N ALA A 57 1.14 -13.99 -10.47
CA ALA A 57 2.00 -14.99 -9.82
C ALA A 57 1.27 -15.70 -8.66
N LEU A 58 0.56 -14.94 -7.81
CA LEU A 58 -0.22 -15.51 -6.71
C LEU A 58 -1.33 -16.42 -7.22
N ALA A 59 -2.06 -16.03 -8.26
CA ALA A 59 -3.09 -16.86 -8.89
C ALA A 59 -2.49 -18.17 -9.42
N ALA A 60 -1.34 -18.11 -10.08
CA ALA A 60 -0.62 -19.30 -10.56
C ALA A 60 -0.11 -20.20 -9.41
N ALA A 61 0.15 -19.63 -8.24
CA ALA A 61 0.56 -20.35 -7.03
C ALA A 61 -0.61 -20.88 -6.19
N GLY A 62 -1.85 -20.77 -6.65
CA GLY A 62 -3.06 -21.30 -5.97
C GLY A 62 -3.57 -20.39 -4.85
N PHE A 63 -3.36 -19.09 -4.96
CA PHE A 63 -3.98 -18.08 -4.11
C PHE A 63 -5.08 -17.32 -4.86
N GLN A 64 -6.03 -16.77 -4.11
CA GLN A 64 -6.94 -15.77 -4.62
C GLN A 64 -6.38 -14.38 -4.27
N ALA A 65 -5.88 -13.67 -5.27
CA ALA A 65 -5.35 -12.32 -5.12
C ALA A 65 -6.48 -11.29 -5.22
N ILE A 66 -6.59 -10.40 -4.22
CA ILE A 66 -7.62 -9.37 -4.12
C ILE A 66 -6.91 -8.02 -3.99
N ALA A 67 -6.70 -7.33 -5.10
CA ALA A 67 -6.05 -6.02 -5.13
C ALA A 67 -7.11 -4.92 -5.00
N VAL A 68 -7.04 -4.14 -3.92
CA VAL A 68 -8.05 -3.14 -3.60
C VAL A 68 -7.60 -1.74 -4.02
N ASP A 69 -8.56 -0.91 -4.40
CA ASP A 69 -8.44 0.54 -4.31
C ASP A 69 -9.03 0.97 -2.94
N PRO A 70 -8.21 1.33 -1.93
CA PRO A 70 -8.72 1.82 -0.66
C PRO A 70 -9.60 3.08 -0.83
N PRO A 71 -10.42 3.46 0.15
CA PRO A 71 -11.20 4.70 0.10
C PRO A 71 -10.35 5.88 -0.36
N GLY A 72 -10.79 6.62 -1.37
CA GLY A 72 -10.06 7.77 -1.92
C GLY A 72 -9.11 7.45 -3.08
N ILE A 73 -8.76 6.19 -3.29
CA ILE A 73 -7.82 5.74 -4.32
C ILE A 73 -8.58 5.12 -5.51
N GLY A 74 -8.05 5.30 -6.70
CA GLY A 74 -8.53 4.65 -7.93
C GLY A 74 -10.02 4.83 -8.15
N ASP A 75 -10.73 3.71 -8.36
CA ASP A 75 -12.15 3.67 -8.66
C ASP A 75 -13.06 3.60 -7.41
N SER A 76 -12.48 3.57 -6.21
CA SER A 76 -13.23 3.70 -4.96
C SER A 76 -13.74 5.12 -4.74
N ASP A 77 -14.83 5.25 -3.97
CA ASP A 77 -15.38 6.55 -3.58
C ASP A 77 -14.35 7.39 -2.82
N LYS A 78 -14.44 8.70 -2.99
CA LYS A 78 -13.55 9.71 -2.40
C LYS A 78 -14.29 10.50 -1.32
N PRO A 79 -14.45 9.92 -0.11
CA PRO A 79 -15.21 10.56 0.98
C PRO A 79 -14.52 11.84 1.46
N ALA A 80 -15.25 12.64 2.26
CA ALA A 80 -14.72 13.86 2.86
C ALA A 80 -13.84 13.61 4.10
N GLY A 81 -13.73 12.36 4.57
CA GLY A 81 -12.93 11.99 5.74
C GLY A 81 -12.95 10.49 6.02
N GLY A 82 -12.26 10.08 7.11
CA GLY A 82 -12.08 8.66 7.47
C GLY A 82 -10.89 8.05 6.72
N TYR A 83 -9.80 8.79 6.61
CA TYR A 83 -8.54 8.39 5.98
C TYR A 83 -7.48 7.94 7.00
N ASP A 84 -7.79 7.96 8.29
CA ASP A 84 -6.94 7.32 9.30
C ASP A 84 -6.94 5.79 9.12
N THR A 85 -5.85 5.15 9.50
CA THR A 85 -5.64 3.73 9.21
C THR A 85 -6.63 2.81 9.88
N GLY A 86 -7.21 3.21 11.01
CA GLY A 86 -8.26 2.43 11.68
C GLY A 86 -9.56 2.44 10.88
N SER A 87 -10.00 3.62 10.43
CA SER A 87 -11.22 3.77 9.62
C SER A 87 -11.10 3.04 8.28
N VAL A 88 -9.95 3.18 7.60
CA VAL A 88 -9.71 2.50 6.33
C VAL A 88 -9.59 0.99 6.53
N GLY A 89 -8.83 0.54 7.53
CA GLY A 89 -8.67 -0.88 7.84
C GLY A 89 -9.98 -1.57 8.18
N ALA A 90 -10.85 -0.91 8.96
CA ALA A 90 -12.20 -1.43 9.28
C ALA A 90 -13.08 -1.56 8.03
N ALA A 91 -12.99 -0.60 7.09
CA ALA A 91 -13.73 -0.69 5.83
C ALA A 91 -13.23 -1.87 4.96
N LEU A 92 -11.90 -2.06 4.87
CA LEU A 92 -11.32 -3.18 4.12
C LEU A 92 -11.61 -4.54 4.77
N HIS A 93 -11.60 -4.62 6.11
CA HIS A 93 -12.01 -5.84 6.81
C HIS A 93 -13.48 -6.19 6.53
N THR A 94 -14.38 -5.19 6.54
CA THR A 94 -15.78 -5.37 6.17
C THR A 94 -15.93 -5.81 4.71
N MET A 95 -15.12 -5.25 3.78
CA MET A 95 -15.07 -5.67 2.39
C MET A 95 -14.69 -7.16 2.25
N MET A 96 -13.67 -7.61 2.96
CA MET A 96 -13.23 -9.01 2.95
C MET A 96 -14.35 -9.94 3.47
N ALA A 97 -15.07 -9.55 4.53
CA ALA A 97 -16.21 -10.31 5.03
C ALA A 97 -17.37 -10.39 4.00
N GLN A 98 -17.64 -9.31 3.25
CA GLN A 98 -18.63 -9.33 2.15
C GLN A 98 -18.21 -10.24 0.99
N LEU A 99 -16.91 -10.40 0.76
CA LEU A 99 -16.35 -11.37 -0.19
C LEU A 99 -16.31 -12.81 0.38
N SER A 100 -16.88 -13.03 1.58
CA SER A 100 -16.91 -14.32 2.29
C SER A 100 -15.53 -14.78 2.79
N HIS A 101 -14.62 -13.84 3.07
CA HIS A 101 -13.30 -14.12 3.60
C HIS A 101 -13.18 -13.61 5.05
N GLU A 102 -13.47 -14.48 6.01
CA GLU A 102 -13.28 -14.17 7.45
C GLU A 102 -11.79 -14.18 7.85
N ARG A 103 -10.97 -14.95 7.14
CA ARG A 103 -9.53 -15.06 7.34
C ARG A 103 -8.81 -14.90 6.01
N TYR A 104 -7.72 -14.14 6.01
CA TYR A 104 -6.95 -13.81 4.82
C TYR A 104 -5.50 -13.50 5.16
N GLN A 105 -4.64 -13.55 4.16
CA GLN A 105 -3.29 -13.02 4.22
C GLN A 105 -3.30 -11.59 3.68
N LEU A 106 -2.32 -10.78 4.08
CA LEU A 106 -2.29 -9.36 3.73
C LEU A 106 -0.90 -8.94 3.27
N VAL A 107 -0.84 -8.18 2.18
CA VAL A 107 0.37 -7.51 1.67
C VAL A 107 0.07 -6.02 1.53
N GLY A 108 0.85 -5.17 2.20
CA GLY A 108 0.67 -3.71 2.14
C GLY A 108 1.95 -3.00 1.71
N HIS A 109 1.82 -2.08 0.76
CA HIS A 109 2.91 -1.25 0.25
C HIS A 109 2.69 0.22 0.61
N ASP A 110 3.72 0.93 1.09
CA ASP A 110 3.70 2.35 1.45
C ASP A 110 2.56 2.68 2.44
N ILE A 111 1.58 3.55 2.14
CA ILE A 111 0.41 3.73 3.03
C ILE A 111 -0.39 2.45 3.23
N GLY A 112 -0.33 1.51 2.29
CA GLY A 112 -0.88 0.16 2.45
C GLY A 112 -0.19 -0.63 3.57
N MET A 113 1.11 -0.39 3.84
CA MET A 113 1.81 -0.90 5.02
C MET A 113 1.19 -0.35 6.31
N TRP A 114 0.86 0.96 6.35
CA TRP A 114 0.21 1.58 7.52
C TRP A 114 -1.17 0.97 7.79
N ILE A 115 -1.96 0.79 6.73
CA ILE A 115 -3.29 0.18 6.80
C ILE A 115 -3.17 -1.29 7.22
N GLY A 116 -2.22 -2.03 6.64
CA GLY A 116 -1.97 -3.44 6.95
C GLY A 116 -1.60 -3.67 8.41
N TYR A 117 -0.73 -2.82 8.98
CA TYR A 117 -0.40 -2.85 10.41
C TYR A 117 -1.64 -2.61 11.28
N ALA A 118 -2.47 -1.63 10.92
CA ALA A 118 -3.71 -1.36 11.64
C ALA A 118 -4.68 -2.54 11.59
N MET A 119 -4.89 -3.12 10.41
CA MET A 119 -5.76 -4.29 10.23
C MET A 119 -5.28 -5.50 11.03
N ALA A 120 -3.98 -5.79 10.98
CA ALA A 120 -3.40 -6.91 11.73
C ALA A 120 -3.49 -6.72 13.25
N SER A 121 -3.39 -5.48 13.72
CA SER A 121 -3.53 -5.16 15.15
C SER A 121 -4.99 -5.18 15.62
N ASP A 122 -5.90 -4.63 14.82
CA ASP A 122 -7.31 -4.48 15.19
C ASP A 122 -8.12 -5.78 14.94
N PHE A 123 -7.68 -6.62 13.99
CA PHE A 123 -8.33 -7.88 13.60
C PHE A 123 -7.34 -9.07 13.57
N PRO A 124 -6.63 -9.36 14.69
CA PRO A 124 -5.55 -10.35 14.71
C PRO A 124 -6.00 -11.78 14.39
N GLN A 125 -7.29 -12.08 14.52
CA GLN A 125 -7.84 -13.40 14.19
C GLN A 125 -8.14 -13.55 12.69
N ALA A 126 -8.27 -12.44 11.96
CA ALA A 126 -8.55 -12.43 10.54
C ALA A 126 -7.28 -12.47 9.67
N VAL A 127 -6.19 -11.85 10.12
CA VAL A 127 -4.92 -11.78 9.38
C VAL A 127 -4.03 -12.97 9.74
N GLU A 128 -3.82 -13.88 8.78
CA GLU A 128 -3.03 -15.11 9.01
C GLU A 128 -1.52 -14.91 8.83
N ARG A 129 -1.14 -14.10 7.85
CA ARG A 129 0.25 -13.69 7.54
C ARG A 129 0.24 -12.26 7.04
N LEU A 130 1.28 -11.53 7.36
CA LEU A 130 1.37 -10.10 7.04
C LEU A 130 2.69 -9.80 6.33
N VAL A 131 2.61 -9.19 5.16
CA VAL A 131 3.76 -8.61 4.44
C VAL A 131 3.62 -7.09 4.41
N LEU A 132 4.64 -6.39 4.88
CA LEU A 132 4.67 -4.93 4.96
C LEU A 132 5.91 -4.39 4.25
N THR A 133 5.73 -3.43 3.32
CA THR A 133 6.83 -3.00 2.48
C THR A 133 6.86 -1.49 2.27
N GLU A 134 8.08 -0.95 2.22
CA GLU A 134 8.42 0.37 1.70
C GLU A 134 7.84 1.56 2.48
N ALA A 135 7.69 1.43 3.79
CA ALA A 135 7.40 2.55 4.69
C ALA A 135 7.92 2.31 6.11
N VAL A 136 7.77 3.29 6.97
CA VAL A 136 7.84 3.17 8.43
C VAL A 136 6.44 3.38 9.01
N ILE A 137 6.12 2.76 10.14
CA ILE A 137 4.81 2.91 10.76
C ILE A 137 4.74 4.24 11.54
N PRO A 138 3.84 5.17 11.16
CA PRO A 138 3.66 6.41 11.91
C PRO A 138 3.29 6.14 13.38
N GLY A 139 4.04 6.74 14.29
CA GLY A 139 3.85 6.57 15.74
C GLY A 139 4.66 5.44 16.38
N LEU A 140 5.23 4.50 15.61
CA LEU A 140 6.25 3.54 16.05
C LEU A 140 7.64 4.07 15.72
N ALA A 141 7.85 4.56 14.50
CA ALA A 141 9.07 5.26 14.15
C ALA A 141 9.09 6.66 14.76
N PRO A 142 10.29 7.22 15.07
CA PRO A 142 10.43 8.62 15.42
C PRO A 142 9.97 9.51 14.25
N PRO A 143 9.45 10.71 14.53
CA PRO A 143 9.11 11.65 13.46
C PRO A 143 10.38 12.02 12.67
N PRO A 144 10.28 12.22 11.33
CA PRO A 144 11.43 12.63 10.55
C PRO A 144 11.95 14.00 11.03
N PRO A 145 13.26 14.22 10.98
CA PRO A 145 13.85 15.51 11.37
C PRO A 145 13.39 16.61 10.40
N ILE A 146 13.26 17.84 10.93
CA ILE A 146 12.84 19.01 10.12
C ILE A 146 13.95 19.43 9.15
N PHE A 147 15.22 19.30 9.59
CA PHE A 147 16.39 19.65 8.79
C PHE A 147 17.11 18.39 8.37
N VAL A 148 17.05 18.10 7.08
CA VAL A 148 17.67 16.94 6.43
C VAL A 148 18.49 17.39 5.22
N ALA A 149 19.42 16.57 4.77
CA ALA A 149 20.13 16.79 3.53
C ALA A 149 19.16 16.80 2.33
N PRO A 150 19.47 17.54 1.23
CA PRO A 150 18.59 17.60 0.06
C PRO A 150 18.26 16.21 -0.52
N GLU A 151 19.19 15.28 -0.44
CA GLU A 151 19.05 13.91 -0.94
C GLU A 151 18.00 13.10 -0.12
N GLU A 152 17.96 13.31 1.18
CA GLU A 152 16.96 12.70 2.08
C GLU A 152 15.61 13.39 1.92
N ASN A 153 15.61 14.72 1.73
CA ASN A 153 14.39 15.49 1.58
C ASN A 153 13.56 15.07 0.35
N ILE A 154 14.17 14.46 -0.66
CA ILE A 154 13.47 13.89 -1.82
C ILE A 154 12.34 12.94 -1.39
N PHE A 155 12.56 12.16 -0.32
CA PHE A 155 11.56 11.21 0.22
C PHE A 155 10.69 11.79 1.34
N LEU A 156 11.00 12.98 1.87
CA LEU A 156 10.34 13.50 3.07
C LEU A 156 9.47 14.74 2.83
N TRP A 157 9.81 15.60 1.86
CA TRP A 157 9.14 16.90 1.66
C TRP A 157 7.62 16.79 1.47
N HIS A 158 7.16 15.72 0.82
CA HIS A 158 5.74 15.55 0.52
C HIS A 158 4.89 15.32 1.78
N PHE A 159 5.46 14.78 2.87
CA PHE A 159 4.73 14.63 4.13
C PHE A 159 4.23 15.98 4.65
N MET A 160 5.11 16.98 4.68
CA MET A 160 4.76 18.32 5.16
C MET A 160 3.87 19.07 4.18
N PHE A 161 4.11 18.92 2.88
CA PHE A 161 3.30 19.56 1.84
C PHE A 161 1.87 19.00 1.81
N ASN A 162 1.71 17.68 1.75
CA ASN A 162 0.41 17.02 1.62
C ASN A 162 -0.50 17.20 2.85
N GLN A 163 0.07 17.50 4.02
CA GLN A 163 -0.71 17.76 5.24
C GLN A 163 -1.37 19.14 5.27
N LEU A 164 -0.91 20.09 4.46
CA LEU A 164 -1.46 21.44 4.47
C LEU A 164 -2.90 21.44 3.93
N ALA A 165 -3.73 22.32 4.51
CA ALA A 165 -5.07 22.54 3.99
C ALA A 165 -5.01 23.45 2.75
N ASP A 166 -5.78 23.11 1.72
CA ASP A 166 -6.05 23.90 0.50
C ASP A 166 -4.86 24.21 -0.40
N LEU A 167 -3.65 24.40 0.16
CA LEU A 167 -2.45 24.81 -0.59
C LEU A 167 -1.99 23.73 -1.58
N PRO A 168 -1.92 22.43 -1.20
CA PRO A 168 -1.56 21.37 -2.14
C PRO A 168 -2.50 21.33 -3.34
N GLU A 169 -3.81 21.36 -3.12
CA GLU A 169 -4.81 21.37 -4.19
C GLU A 169 -4.64 22.60 -5.10
N THR A 170 -4.46 23.78 -4.52
CA THR A 170 -4.28 25.03 -5.27
C THR A 170 -3.06 24.97 -6.18
N LEU A 171 -1.95 24.41 -5.71
CA LEU A 171 -0.69 24.37 -6.46
C LEU A 171 -0.63 23.21 -7.46
N THR A 172 -1.36 22.11 -7.23
CA THR A 172 -1.28 20.90 -8.07
C THR A 172 -2.42 20.79 -9.06
N GLN A 173 -3.52 21.51 -8.90
CA GLN A 173 -4.64 21.49 -9.84
C GLN A 173 -4.20 21.87 -11.26
N GLY A 174 -4.42 20.95 -12.21
CA GLY A 174 -3.98 21.08 -13.60
C GLY A 174 -2.47 20.87 -13.80
N ARG A 175 -1.76 20.44 -12.76
CA ARG A 175 -0.32 20.10 -12.77
C ARG A 175 -0.05 18.74 -12.11
N GLU A 176 -1.03 17.86 -12.14
CA GLU A 176 -0.94 16.51 -11.54
C GLU A 176 0.25 15.74 -12.13
N ARG A 177 0.47 15.91 -13.43
CA ARG A 177 1.60 15.27 -14.15
C ARG A 177 2.96 15.75 -13.65
N GLU A 178 3.13 17.03 -13.45
CA GLU A 178 4.39 17.61 -12.96
C GLU A 178 4.65 17.18 -11.51
N TYR A 179 3.61 17.24 -10.67
CA TYR A 179 3.71 16.89 -9.27
C TYR A 179 3.99 15.40 -9.06
N LEU A 180 3.13 14.53 -9.59
CA LEU A 180 3.28 13.09 -9.45
C LEU A 180 4.46 12.55 -10.27
N GLY A 181 4.70 13.12 -11.45
CA GLY A 181 5.84 12.78 -12.29
C GLY A 181 7.18 13.04 -11.59
N TYR A 182 7.29 14.11 -10.79
CA TYR A 182 8.46 14.33 -9.95
C TYR A 182 8.65 13.18 -8.95
N ILE A 183 7.57 12.76 -8.27
CA ILE A 183 7.60 11.67 -7.29
C ILE A 183 8.02 10.35 -7.95
N PHE A 184 7.33 9.93 -9.00
CA PHE A 184 7.68 8.71 -9.73
C PHE A 184 9.12 8.73 -10.24
N ASN A 185 9.59 9.87 -10.76
CA ASN A 185 10.95 10.00 -11.27
C ASN A 185 12.02 9.97 -10.18
N ARG A 186 11.72 10.46 -8.95
CA ARG A 186 12.71 10.58 -7.89
C ARG A 186 12.75 9.36 -6.97
N TRP A 187 11.63 8.66 -6.82
CA TRP A 187 11.55 7.50 -5.93
C TRP A 187 11.84 6.18 -6.65
N SER A 188 11.78 6.16 -7.99
CA SER A 188 12.15 4.98 -8.78
C SER A 188 13.65 4.90 -9.01
N TYR A 189 14.20 3.71 -8.88
CA TYR A 189 15.53 3.33 -9.39
C TYR A 189 15.43 2.79 -10.82
N ARG A 190 14.45 1.91 -11.10
CA ARG A 190 14.15 1.34 -12.44
C ARG A 190 12.90 2.00 -13.03
N ARG A 191 12.99 3.26 -13.42
CA ARG A 191 11.86 4.12 -13.83
C ARG A 191 11.03 3.59 -14.98
N ASP A 192 11.66 2.90 -15.91
CA ASP A 192 11.06 2.32 -17.11
C ASP A 192 10.07 1.17 -16.79
N ARG A 193 10.15 0.60 -15.58
CA ARG A 193 9.26 -0.46 -15.12
C ARG A 193 7.99 0.05 -14.44
N VAL A 194 7.95 1.31 -14.02
CA VAL A 194 6.82 1.90 -13.27
C VAL A 194 5.77 2.46 -14.23
N ALA A 195 4.53 2.04 -14.06
CA ALA A 195 3.40 2.48 -14.88
C ALA A 195 2.87 3.88 -14.46
N ALA A 196 3.76 4.87 -14.33
CA ALA A 196 3.47 6.20 -13.80
C ALA A 196 2.26 6.88 -14.47
N GLU A 197 2.10 6.73 -15.80
CA GLU A 197 1.01 7.34 -16.54
C GLU A 197 -0.37 6.84 -16.11
N VAL A 198 -0.49 5.57 -15.73
CA VAL A 198 -1.74 4.98 -15.23
C VAL A 198 -2.15 5.67 -13.92
N TYR A 199 -1.20 5.85 -13.01
CA TYR A 199 -1.45 6.48 -11.71
C TYR A 199 -1.70 7.97 -11.83
N ILE A 200 -0.91 8.68 -12.64
CA ILE A 200 -1.14 10.11 -12.93
C ILE A 200 -2.57 10.31 -13.45
N ALA A 201 -3.02 9.47 -14.38
CA ALA A 201 -4.38 9.55 -14.91
C ALA A 201 -5.44 9.30 -13.81
N ALA A 202 -5.24 8.32 -12.93
CA ALA A 202 -6.16 8.01 -11.83
C ALA A 202 -6.28 9.16 -10.83
N TYR A 203 -5.15 9.77 -10.45
CA TYR A 203 -5.13 10.88 -9.50
C TYR A 203 -5.52 12.23 -10.12
N SER A 204 -5.48 12.36 -11.45
CA SER A 204 -6.01 13.53 -12.17
C SER A 204 -7.55 13.52 -12.26
N ALA A 205 -8.19 12.41 -11.90
CA ALA A 205 -9.64 12.35 -11.80
C ALA A 205 -10.17 13.26 -10.66
N PRO A 206 -11.41 13.79 -10.77
CA PRO A 206 -11.97 14.69 -9.77
C PRO A 206 -11.85 14.14 -8.33
N GLY A 207 -11.20 14.91 -7.46
CA GLY A 207 -10.99 14.56 -6.05
C GLY A 207 -9.84 13.56 -5.80
N GLY A 208 -9.15 13.07 -6.83
CA GLY A 208 -8.08 12.07 -6.69
C GLY A 208 -6.92 12.56 -5.81
N LEU A 209 -6.30 13.70 -6.17
CA LEU A 209 -5.21 14.26 -5.36
C LEU A 209 -5.67 14.67 -3.97
N ARG A 210 -6.84 15.32 -3.83
CA ARG A 210 -7.38 15.69 -2.51
C ARG A 210 -7.48 14.47 -1.59
N ALA A 211 -8.07 13.39 -2.07
CA ALA A 211 -8.21 12.17 -1.30
C ALA A 211 -6.84 11.56 -0.94
N GLY A 212 -5.87 11.64 -1.86
CA GLY A 212 -4.48 11.27 -1.59
C GLY A 212 -3.85 12.09 -0.48
N PHE A 213 -4.06 13.42 -0.48
CA PHE A 213 -3.56 14.32 0.57
C PHE A 213 -4.24 14.08 1.92
N ASP A 214 -5.50 13.67 1.93
CA ASP A 214 -6.25 13.41 3.16
C ASP A 214 -5.68 12.23 3.96
N TYR A 215 -4.98 11.26 3.34
CA TYR A 215 -4.20 10.25 4.07
C TYR A 215 -3.09 10.86 4.91
N TYR A 216 -2.39 11.87 4.37
CA TYR A 216 -1.34 12.59 5.10
C TYR A 216 -1.92 13.50 6.19
N ARG A 217 -3.07 14.13 5.94
CA ARG A 217 -3.81 14.92 6.95
C ARG A 217 -4.30 14.07 8.11
N ALA A 218 -4.55 12.79 7.86
CA ALA A 218 -4.96 11.82 8.88
C ALA A 218 -3.79 11.24 9.71
N ILE A 219 -2.52 11.53 9.38
CA ILE A 219 -1.35 11.01 10.10
C ILE A 219 -1.43 11.27 11.61
N PRO A 220 -1.82 12.45 12.14
CA PRO A 220 -1.91 12.66 13.59
C PRO A 220 -2.85 11.68 14.28
N GLU A 221 -4.00 11.36 13.69
CA GLU A 221 -4.93 10.37 14.23
C GLU A 221 -4.36 8.95 14.08
N THR A 222 -3.75 8.62 12.94
CA THR A 222 -3.04 7.34 12.73
C THR A 222 -1.95 7.12 13.78
N VAL A 223 -1.13 8.15 14.08
CA VAL A 223 -0.10 8.10 15.14
C VAL A 223 -0.73 7.81 16.50
N ARG A 224 -1.82 8.50 16.84
CA ARG A 224 -2.53 8.28 18.10
C ARG A 224 -3.02 6.82 18.24
N GLN A 225 -3.62 6.30 17.17
CA GLN A 225 -4.12 4.92 17.12
C GLN A 225 -2.97 3.90 17.21
N ASN A 226 -1.90 4.10 16.46
CA ASN A 226 -0.78 3.17 16.41
C ASN A 226 -0.01 3.09 17.74
N ARG A 227 0.10 4.20 18.48
CA ARG A 227 0.64 4.18 19.84
C ARG A 227 -0.17 3.31 20.80
N LEU A 228 -1.49 3.22 20.63
CA LEU A 228 -2.33 2.31 21.41
C LEU A 228 -2.13 0.86 20.96
N ARG A 229 -2.06 0.61 19.65
CA ARG A 229 -1.82 -0.73 19.07
C ARG A 229 -0.48 -1.31 19.52
N ALA A 230 0.55 -0.47 19.64
CA ALA A 230 1.90 -0.88 20.07
C ALA A 230 1.96 -1.52 21.46
N ALA A 231 0.92 -1.37 22.27
CA ALA A 231 0.81 -2.07 23.56
C ALA A 231 0.66 -3.59 23.43
N THR A 232 0.27 -4.08 22.25
CA THR A 232 0.08 -5.51 21.98
C THR A 232 0.81 -5.89 20.68
N PRO A 233 1.94 -6.59 20.77
CA PRO A 233 2.68 -7.04 19.59
C PRO A 233 1.84 -7.94 18.66
N LEU A 234 2.10 -7.86 17.37
CA LEU A 234 1.48 -8.72 16.36
C LEU A 234 1.81 -10.20 16.64
N THR A 235 0.82 -11.05 16.50
CA THR A 235 0.93 -12.49 16.84
C THR A 235 1.09 -13.39 15.62
N MET A 236 0.68 -12.92 14.44
CA MET A 236 0.88 -13.64 13.17
C MET A 236 2.32 -13.47 12.68
N PRO A 237 2.82 -14.37 11.81
CA PRO A 237 4.10 -14.16 11.13
C PRO A 237 4.08 -12.88 10.28
N VAL A 238 5.15 -12.08 10.38
CA VAL A 238 5.34 -10.82 9.67
C VAL A 238 6.61 -10.85 8.86
N LEU A 239 6.51 -10.53 7.57
CA LEU A 239 7.64 -10.25 6.69
C LEU A 239 7.64 -8.76 6.35
N THR A 240 8.77 -8.11 6.54
CA THR A 240 9.00 -6.76 6.01
C THR A 240 9.95 -6.83 4.81
N VAL A 241 9.66 -6.03 3.78
CA VAL A 241 10.53 -5.96 2.60
C VAL A 241 10.81 -4.49 2.29
N GLY A 242 12.07 -4.12 2.25
CA GLY A 242 12.49 -2.80 1.81
C GLY A 242 13.29 -2.85 0.51
N ALA A 243 13.52 -1.71 -0.12
CA ALA A 243 14.31 -1.57 -1.32
C ALA A 243 15.62 -0.82 -1.02
N GLU A 244 16.74 -1.27 -1.58
CA GLU A 244 18.07 -0.73 -1.32
C GLU A 244 18.18 0.79 -1.57
N HIS A 245 17.52 1.27 -2.64
CA HIS A 245 17.55 2.67 -3.02
C HIS A 245 16.34 3.49 -2.54
N ALA A 246 15.63 2.98 -1.51
CA ALA A 246 14.52 3.69 -0.87
C ALA A 246 14.53 3.51 0.66
N THR A 247 13.70 2.63 1.21
CA THR A 247 13.57 2.51 2.68
C THR A 247 14.60 1.56 3.33
N GLY A 248 15.30 0.72 2.56
CA GLY A 248 16.28 -0.22 3.10
C GLY A 248 15.69 -1.13 4.18
N ASP A 249 16.28 -1.13 5.37
CA ASP A 249 15.84 -1.92 6.53
C ASP A 249 14.83 -1.19 7.44
N ALA A 250 14.42 0.03 7.09
CA ALA A 250 13.51 0.82 7.91
C ALA A 250 12.15 0.13 8.18
N PRO A 251 11.55 -0.63 7.24
CA PRO A 251 10.35 -1.42 7.51
C PRO A 251 10.54 -2.45 8.63
N LEU A 252 11.70 -3.12 8.67
CA LEU A 252 12.05 -4.06 9.74
C LEU A 252 12.25 -3.33 11.07
N THR A 253 13.06 -2.28 11.05
CA THR A 253 13.44 -1.53 12.24
C THR A 253 12.21 -0.94 12.94
N THR A 254 11.23 -0.42 12.18
CA THR A 254 10.01 0.19 12.75
C THR A 254 9.13 -0.83 13.51
N LEU A 255 9.24 -2.12 13.19
CA LEU A 255 8.43 -3.19 13.82
C LEU A 255 9.18 -4.00 14.88
N GLN A 256 10.46 -3.75 15.11
CA GLN A 256 11.21 -4.39 16.18
C GLN A 256 10.54 -4.15 17.53
N GLY A 257 10.27 -5.26 18.25
CA GLY A 257 9.53 -5.24 19.51
C GLY A 257 7.99 -5.17 19.36
N ASN A 258 7.46 -4.99 18.14
CA ASN A 258 6.02 -4.89 17.89
C ASN A 258 5.45 -6.13 17.15
N ALA A 259 6.24 -7.18 16.94
CA ALA A 259 5.80 -8.45 16.38
C ALA A 259 6.60 -9.61 17.01
N HIS A 260 5.96 -10.76 17.22
CA HIS A 260 6.61 -11.94 17.84
C HIS A 260 7.43 -12.75 16.83
N ASP A 261 6.93 -12.92 15.61
CA ASP A 261 7.62 -13.61 14.48
C ASP A 261 7.83 -12.58 13.37
N LEU A 262 8.97 -11.88 13.40
CA LEU A 262 9.31 -10.79 12.50
C LEU A 262 10.55 -11.15 11.67
N ARG A 263 10.42 -11.04 10.36
CA ARG A 263 11.50 -11.22 9.38
C ARG A 263 11.63 -9.98 8.52
N GLY A 264 12.82 -9.69 8.01
CA GLY A 264 13.08 -8.55 7.16
C GLY A 264 14.01 -8.88 6.01
N GLU A 265 13.69 -8.38 4.83
CA GLU A 265 14.48 -8.50 3.61
C GLU A 265 14.68 -7.14 2.97
N THR A 266 15.79 -6.99 2.25
CA THR A 266 16.08 -5.81 1.42
C THR A 266 16.38 -6.24 0.00
N VAL A 267 15.61 -5.74 -0.97
CA VAL A 267 15.79 -6.06 -2.39
C VAL A 267 16.83 -5.13 -3.00
N ALA A 268 17.90 -5.72 -3.51
CA ALA A 268 19.01 -4.99 -4.12
C ALA A 268 18.63 -4.39 -5.48
N GLY A 269 19.24 -3.25 -5.84
CA GLY A 269 19.04 -2.56 -7.12
C GLY A 269 17.57 -2.16 -7.37
N CYS A 270 16.83 -1.82 -6.31
CA CYS A 270 15.41 -1.53 -6.34
C CYS A 270 15.11 -0.18 -5.69
N GLY A 271 14.15 0.56 -6.25
CA GLY A 271 13.59 1.77 -5.68
C GLY A 271 12.26 1.53 -4.96
N HIS A 272 11.58 2.62 -4.62
CA HIS A 272 10.38 2.60 -3.80
C HIS A 272 9.21 1.77 -4.38
N PHE A 273 9.05 1.74 -5.69
CA PHE A 273 7.93 1.03 -6.33
C PHE A 273 8.26 -0.45 -6.56
N ILE A 274 8.64 -1.14 -5.49
CA ILE A 274 9.17 -2.51 -5.48
C ILE A 274 8.28 -3.52 -6.21
N THR A 275 6.97 -3.35 -6.14
CA THR A 275 5.95 -4.19 -6.78
C THR A 275 6.00 -4.17 -8.31
N GLU A 276 6.66 -3.18 -8.87
CA GLU A 276 6.85 -2.97 -10.31
C GLU A 276 8.33 -3.02 -10.71
N GLU A 277 9.19 -2.30 -9.97
CA GLU A 277 10.61 -2.20 -10.30
C GLU A 277 11.35 -3.54 -10.18
N CYS A 278 11.03 -4.31 -9.17
CA CYS A 278 11.67 -5.59 -8.83
C CYS A 278 10.62 -6.65 -8.54
N HIS A 279 9.60 -6.72 -9.40
CA HIS A 279 8.45 -7.60 -9.14
C HIS A 279 8.85 -9.08 -9.10
N GLU A 280 9.85 -9.52 -9.88
CA GLU A 280 10.29 -10.92 -9.89
C GLU A 280 10.85 -11.34 -8.53
N GLU A 281 11.79 -10.55 -7.98
CA GLU A 281 12.42 -10.78 -6.68
C GLU A 281 11.39 -10.64 -5.55
N PHE A 282 10.54 -9.62 -5.62
CA PHE A 282 9.48 -9.40 -4.63
C PHE A 282 8.47 -10.55 -4.61
N ILE A 283 8.00 -11.02 -5.77
CA ILE A 283 7.10 -12.15 -5.90
C ILE A 283 7.69 -13.42 -5.28
N ALA A 284 8.97 -13.72 -5.56
CA ALA A 284 9.62 -14.89 -5.00
C ALA A 284 9.62 -14.88 -3.47
N LEU A 285 9.96 -13.74 -2.85
CA LEU A 285 9.96 -13.56 -1.40
C LEU A 285 8.57 -13.76 -0.79
N ILE A 286 7.58 -13.03 -1.31
CA ILE A 286 6.24 -13.05 -0.69
C ILE A 286 5.50 -14.37 -0.93
N THR A 287 5.66 -15.00 -2.09
CA THR A 287 4.96 -16.27 -2.40
C THR A 287 5.43 -17.38 -1.48
N SER A 288 6.74 -17.53 -1.26
CA SER A 288 7.30 -18.49 -0.31
C SER A 288 6.81 -18.22 1.13
N PHE A 289 6.85 -16.95 1.56
CA PHE A 289 6.35 -16.57 2.88
C PHE A 289 4.85 -16.85 3.06
N LEU A 290 4.01 -16.48 2.08
CA LEU A 290 2.55 -16.70 2.12
C LEU A 290 2.19 -18.19 2.04
N ALA A 291 2.99 -19.00 1.36
CA ALA A 291 2.84 -20.46 1.35
C ALA A 291 3.15 -21.12 2.71
N GLY A 292 3.86 -20.43 3.57
CA GLY A 292 4.30 -20.95 4.87
C GLY A 292 5.52 -21.84 4.77
N GLU A 293 6.30 -21.70 3.72
CA GLU A 293 7.53 -22.46 3.53
C GLU A 293 8.58 -22.07 4.57
N PRO A 294 9.38 -23.01 5.04
CA PRO A 294 10.52 -22.71 5.90
C PRO A 294 11.49 -21.83 5.12
N TYR A 295 11.93 -20.76 5.73
CA TYR A 295 12.92 -19.87 5.13
C TYR A 295 14.27 -20.64 5.05
N ALA A 296 14.85 -20.73 3.87
CA ALA A 296 16.23 -21.17 3.74
C ALA A 296 17.12 -20.04 4.29
N ALA A 297 17.77 -20.30 5.44
CA ALA A 297 18.65 -19.36 6.12
C ALA A 297 19.90 -19.08 5.28
#